data_16f0ec0f72fa6979a82cc44a308751e7
#
_entry.id   16f0ec0f72fa6979a82cc44a308751e7
#
_cell.length_a   1.000
_cell.length_b   1.000
_cell.length_c   1.000
_cell.angle_alpha   90.00
_cell.angle_beta   90.00
_cell.angle_gamma   90.00
#
_symmetry.space_group_name_H-M   'P 1'
#
loop_
_entity.id
_entity.type
_entity.pdbx_description
1 polymer ?
#
loop_
_entity_poly.entity_id
_entity_poly.type
_entity_poly.pdbx_seq_one_letter_code
_entity_poly.pdbx_strand_id
1 'polypeptide(L)'
;MKPNLGIVPRTRIVPIMAYRPEKVAYLETIIEQTNSIRNPLQVAPLDNDRYLLLDDGAILEAACRLKLRYLPVQIFSLPTVGPVKAGAFVSDWDESLLKAFTEFYPRAMNIREVSDSAVSDEHEYGILLRANEYPPRLITFASSAAKHVPIALCDFLSFVSRRCSLAGCRFSDVAGGGTIRLSPGDCRFEVLHLQADDLAFAIRHDFRFPAGLLWFENIDRVLGINYPVRVLNENVPVRDKEQFLHELINLRLASGHSEYIAGGVYLLNY
;
A
#
# COMPACT_ATOMS: atom_id res chain seq x y z
N MET A 1 16.78 -13.66 -8.46
CA MET A 1 15.77 -14.57 -7.85
C MET A 1 14.63 -14.71 -8.85
N LYS A 2 14.06 -15.91 -9.06
CA LYS A 2 12.94 -16.07 -9.98
C LYS A 2 11.67 -15.53 -9.28
N PRO A 3 10.91 -14.59 -9.88
CA PRO A 3 9.72 -14.07 -9.24
C PRO A 3 8.67 -15.16 -9.03
N ASN A 4 8.03 -15.17 -7.87
CA ASN A 4 6.96 -16.11 -7.55
C ASN A 4 5.64 -15.57 -8.09
N LEU A 5 5.21 -16.06 -9.24
CA LEU A 5 3.99 -15.64 -9.93
C LEU A 5 2.96 -16.77 -9.90
N GLY A 6 1.69 -16.39 -9.75
CA GLY A 6 0.58 -17.36 -9.69
C GLY A 6 -0.74 -16.75 -10.13
N ILE A 7 -1.78 -17.57 -10.13
CA ILE A 7 -3.17 -17.19 -10.41
C ILE A 7 -4.01 -17.46 -9.16
N VAL A 8 -4.63 -16.44 -8.62
CA VAL A 8 -5.39 -16.52 -7.37
C VAL A 8 -6.86 -16.14 -7.60
N PRO A 9 -7.82 -16.87 -7.01
CA PRO A 9 -9.21 -16.45 -6.98
C PRO A 9 -9.32 -15.04 -6.38
N ARG A 10 -10.01 -14.13 -7.07
CA ARG A 10 -10.21 -12.75 -6.61
C ARG A 10 -10.76 -12.67 -5.18
N THR A 11 -11.64 -13.60 -4.82
CA THR A 11 -12.28 -13.67 -3.50
C THR A 11 -11.32 -14.00 -2.35
N ARG A 12 -10.11 -14.48 -2.66
CA ARG A 12 -9.06 -14.76 -1.66
C ARG A 12 -8.13 -13.57 -1.42
N ILE A 13 -8.28 -12.48 -2.18
CA ILE A 13 -7.43 -11.30 -2.04
C ILE A 13 -8.13 -10.28 -1.14
N VAL A 14 -7.47 -9.90 -0.05
CA VAL A 14 -7.98 -8.95 0.94
C VAL A 14 -7.24 -7.62 0.81
N PRO A 15 -7.92 -6.53 0.46
CA PRO A 15 -7.30 -5.22 0.38
C PRO A 15 -7.08 -4.65 1.77
N ILE A 16 -5.87 -4.13 2.04
CA ILE A 16 -5.56 -3.40 3.28
C ILE A 16 -5.74 -1.89 3.14
N MET A 17 -5.67 -1.38 1.93
CA MET A 17 -5.91 0.03 1.63
C MET A 17 -7.25 0.22 0.91
N ALA A 18 -7.86 1.37 1.16
CA ALA A 18 -8.96 1.87 0.34
C ALA A 18 -8.47 2.17 -1.08
N TYR A 19 -9.40 2.43 -1.98
CA TYR A 19 -9.08 2.82 -3.36
C TYR A 19 -9.67 4.18 -3.70
N ARG A 20 -9.11 4.81 -4.73
CA ARG A 20 -9.65 6.05 -5.31
C ARG A 20 -10.60 5.69 -6.45
N PRO A 21 -11.86 6.15 -6.42
CA PRO A 21 -12.86 5.80 -7.43
C PRO A 21 -12.46 6.14 -8.86
N GLU A 22 -11.78 7.28 -9.05
CA GLU A 22 -11.27 7.73 -10.35
C GLU A 22 -10.21 6.77 -10.93
N LYS A 23 -9.37 6.19 -10.05
CA LYS A 23 -8.38 5.19 -10.46
C LYS A 23 -9.04 3.87 -10.85
N VAL A 24 -10.12 3.50 -10.17
CA VAL A 24 -10.91 2.30 -10.54
C VAL A 24 -11.48 2.45 -11.94
N ALA A 25 -12.18 3.56 -12.23
CA ALA A 25 -12.77 3.83 -13.53
C ALA A 25 -11.72 3.84 -14.66
N TYR A 26 -10.55 4.43 -14.39
CA TYR A 26 -9.44 4.41 -15.33
C TYR A 26 -8.96 2.98 -15.62
N LEU A 27 -8.77 2.16 -14.58
CA LEU A 27 -8.32 0.78 -14.72
C LEU A 27 -9.36 -0.11 -15.41
N GLU A 28 -10.65 0.08 -15.14
CA GLU A 28 -11.74 -0.59 -15.88
C GLU A 28 -11.60 -0.32 -17.38
N THR A 29 -11.50 0.95 -17.75
CA THR A 29 -11.34 1.36 -19.17
C THR A 29 -10.11 0.73 -19.81
N ILE A 30 -8.96 0.74 -19.14
CA ILE A 30 -7.73 0.15 -19.68
C ILE A 30 -7.86 -1.36 -19.85
N ILE A 31 -8.43 -2.07 -18.87
CA ILE A 31 -8.62 -3.53 -18.93
C ILE A 31 -9.58 -3.90 -20.08
N GLU A 32 -10.66 -3.15 -20.27
CA GLU A 32 -11.61 -3.38 -21.38
C GLU A 32 -10.96 -3.12 -22.74
N GLN A 33 -10.23 -2.03 -22.90
CA GLN A 33 -9.56 -1.69 -24.17
C GLN A 33 -8.44 -2.65 -24.52
N THR A 34 -7.63 -3.08 -23.55
CA THR A 34 -6.49 -3.96 -23.79
C THR A 34 -6.86 -5.45 -23.70
N ASN A 35 -8.03 -5.76 -23.17
CA ASN A 35 -8.48 -7.11 -22.82
C ASN A 35 -7.43 -7.91 -22.04
N SER A 36 -6.68 -7.22 -21.17
CA SER A 36 -5.59 -7.82 -20.39
C SER A 36 -5.38 -7.18 -19.04
N ILE A 37 -4.85 -7.95 -18.09
CA ILE A 37 -4.27 -7.44 -16.85
C ILE A 37 -2.78 -7.18 -17.11
N ARG A 38 -2.41 -5.93 -17.15
CA ARG A 38 -1.05 -5.50 -17.52
C ARG A 38 0.02 -5.99 -16.54
N ASN A 39 -0.22 -5.81 -15.26
CA ASN A 39 0.73 -6.13 -14.19
C ASN A 39 0.10 -7.11 -13.20
N PRO A 40 0.87 -8.05 -12.63
CA PRO A 40 0.37 -8.90 -11.54
C PRO A 40 0.14 -8.05 -10.29
N LEU A 41 -0.91 -8.40 -9.51
CA LEU A 41 -1.13 -7.79 -8.21
C LEU A 41 -0.07 -8.29 -7.23
N GLN A 42 0.43 -7.39 -6.42
CA GLN A 42 1.39 -7.74 -5.38
C GLN A 42 0.65 -8.21 -4.15
N VAL A 43 0.91 -9.43 -3.73
CA VAL A 43 0.23 -10.04 -2.59
C VAL A 43 1.20 -10.76 -1.67
N ALA A 44 0.82 -10.86 -0.39
CA ALA A 44 1.51 -11.73 0.56
C ALA A 44 0.50 -12.70 1.19
N PRO A 45 0.89 -13.94 1.56
CA PRO A 45 0.03 -14.83 2.31
C PRO A 45 -0.41 -14.16 3.62
N LEU A 46 -1.71 -14.17 3.88
CA LEU A 46 -2.30 -13.64 5.11
C LEU A 46 -2.61 -14.77 6.09
N ASP A 47 -3.19 -15.84 5.57
CA ASP A 47 -3.49 -17.09 6.26
C ASP A 47 -3.49 -18.25 5.23
N ASN A 48 -3.98 -19.43 5.63
CA ASN A 48 -3.94 -20.62 4.79
C ASN A 48 -4.64 -20.46 3.43
N ASP A 49 -5.60 -19.54 3.33
CA ASP A 49 -6.46 -19.42 2.14
C ASP A 49 -6.54 -18.02 1.56
N ARG A 50 -6.05 -17.00 2.26
CA ARG A 50 -6.18 -15.60 1.84
C ARG A 50 -4.84 -14.94 1.63
N TYR A 51 -4.86 -13.93 0.79
CA TYR A 51 -3.71 -13.11 0.45
C TYR A 51 -3.98 -11.65 0.79
N LEU A 52 -3.03 -11.01 1.42
CA LEU A 52 -3.01 -9.57 1.63
C LEU A 52 -2.60 -8.86 0.36
N LEU A 53 -3.40 -7.92 -0.13
CA LEU A 53 -3.01 -7.05 -1.23
C LEU A 53 -2.05 -5.98 -0.73
N LEU A 54 -0.81 -5.99 -1.23
CA LEU A 54 0.24 -5.02 -0.89
C LEU A 54 0.17 -3.75 -1.74
N ASP A 55 -0.65 -3.73 -2.76
CA ASP A 55 -0.91 -2.58 -3.64
C ASP A 55 -2.22 -1.89 -3.27
N ASP A 56 -2.54 -0.76 -3.91
CA ASP A 56 -3.84 -0.15 -3.66
C ASP A 56 -5.00 -1.01 -4.21
N GLY A 57 -6.15 -0.89 -3.58
CA GLY A 57 -7.31 -1.72 -3.90
C GLY A 57 -7.97 -1.45 -5.25
N ALA A 58 -7.51 -0.45 -6.03
CA ALA A 58 -8.21 -0.01 -7.23
C ALA A 58 -8.29 -1.09 -8.31
N ILE A 59 -7.20 -1.84 -8.54
CA ILE A 59 -7.19 -2.94 -9.52
C ILE A 59 -8.10 -4.09 -9.09
N LEU A 60 -8.15 -4.40 -7.79
CA LEU A 60 -9.03 -5.44 -7.24
C LEU A 60 -10.50 -5.03 -7.39
N GLU A 61 -10.84 -3.78 -7.13
CA GLU A 61 -12.18 -3.24 -7.31
C GLU A 61 -12.59 -3.21 -8.80
N ALA A 62 -11.71 -2.75 -9.69
CA ALA A 62 -11.95 -2.80 -11.14
C ALA A 62 -12.21 -4.24 -11.62
N ALA A 63 -11.39 -5.19 -11.18
CA ALA A 63 -11.60 -6.61 -11.46
C ALA A 63 -12.93 -7.15 -10.89
N CYS A 64 -13.38 -6.60 -9.75
CA CYS A 64 -14.69 -6.93 -9.19
C CYS A 64 -15.82 -6.48 -10.10
N ARG A 65 -15.80 -5.24 -10.56
CA ARG A 65 -16.82 -4.67 -11.45
C ARG A 65 -16.85 -5.38 -12.81
N LEU A 66 -15.67 -5.72 -13.33
CA LEU A 66 -15.52 -6.50 -14.56
C LEU A 66 -15.81 -8.00 -14.38
N LYS A 67 -16.20 -8.43 -13.17
CA LYS A 67 -16.57 -9.81 -12.83
C LYS A 67 -15.45 -10.83 -13.13
N LEU A 68 -14.20 -10.42 -13.01
CA LEU A 68 -13.07 -11.33 -13.15
C LEU A 68 -13.04 -12.31 -11.97
N ARG A 69 -12.93 -13.61 -12.27
CA ARG A 69 -12.91 -14.67 -11.25
C ARG A 69 -11.54 -14.85 -10.62
N TYR A 70 -10.50 -14.71 -11.43
CA TYR A 70 -9.10 -14.93 -11.06
C TYR A 70 -8.27 -13.74 -11.45
N LEU A 71 -7.12 -13.58 -10.77
CA LEU A 71 -6.17 -12.49 -11.04
C LEU A 71 -4.74 -13.04 -11.04
N PRO A 72 -3.88 -12.56 -11.94
CA PRO A 72 -2.46 -12.83 -11.87
C PRO A 72 -1.86 -12.08 -10.69
N VAL A 73 -1.06 -12.77 -9.90
CA VAL A 73 -0.44 -12.22 -8.70
C VAL A 73 1.06 -12.48 -8.69
N GLN A 74 1.79 -11.58 -8.04
CA GLN A 74 3.16 -11.81 -7.59
C GLN A 74 3.15 -11.98 -6.08
N ILE A 75 3.63 -13.12 -5.61
CA ILE A 75 3.52 -13.54 -4.21
C ILE A 75 4.84 -13.23 -3.49
N PHE A 76 4.75 -12.46 -2.42
CA PHE A 76 5.87 -12.09 -1.55
C PHE A 76 5.70 -12.72 -0.18
N SER A 77 6.80 -12.97 0.51
CA SER A 77 6.76 -13.27 1.94
C SER A 77 6.77 -11.96 2.74
N LEU A 78 5.86 -11.77 3.67
CA LEU A 78 5.83 -10.57 4.53
C LEU A 78 7.17 -10.25 5.18
N PRO A 79 7.92 -11.23 5.72
CA PRO A 79 9.27 -10.96 6.26
C PRO A 79 10.27 -10.45 5.22
N THR A 80 10.09 -10.73 3.93
CA THR A 80 10.99 -10.29 2.85
C THR A 80 10.59 -8.96 2.23
N VAL A 81 9.38 -8.49 2.54
CA VAL A 81 8.85 -7.21 2.01
C VAL A 81 9.55 -5.99 2.63
N GLY A 82 10.33 -6.22 3.69
CA GLY A 82 10.97 -5.14 4.43
C GLY A 82 10.00 -4.40 5.36
N PRO A 83 10.47 -3.35 6.03
CA PRO A 83 9.64 -2.58 6.92
C PRO A 83 8.47 -1.94 6.16
N VAL A 84 7.31 -1.98 6.76
CA VAL A 84 6.13 -1.27 6.26
C VAL A 84 6.32 0.21 6.55
N LYS A 85 6.32 1.01 5.50
CA LYS A 85 6.32 2.46 5.65
C LYS A 85 4.93 3.00 5.37
N ALA A 86 4.52 3.97 6.13
CA ALA A 86 3.24 4.63 5.96
C ALA A 86 3.41 6.13 6.12
N GLY A 87 2.80 6.90 5.24
CA GLY A 87 2.83 8.33 5.30
C GLY A 87 1.92 8.98 4.26
N ALA A 88 1.59 10.23 4.48
CA ALA A 88 0.79 11.00 3.55
C ALA A 88 1.13 12.50 3.64
N PHE A 89 0.83 13.20 2.55
CA PHE A 89 0.67 14.65 2.57
C PHE A 89 -0.78 14.97 2.91
N VAL A 90 -0.95 15.97 3.76
CA VAL A 90 -2.22 16.49 4.19
C VAL A 90 -2.29 17.94 3.75
N SER A 91 -3.20 18.27 2.85
CA SER A 91 -3.52 19.66 2.50
C SER A 91 -4.57 20.20 3.45
N ASP A 92 -4.58 21.51 3.62
CA ASP A 92 -5.50 22.21 4.52
C ASP A 92 -5.33 21.79 6.00
N TRP A 93 -4.09 21.49 6.40
CA TRP A 93 -3.78 21.19 7.78
C TRP A 93 -3.92 22.42 8.65
N ASP A 94 -4.72 22.28 9.71
CA ASP A 94 -4.86 23.27 10.78
C ASP A 94 -4.52 22.61 12.12
N GLU A 95 -3.72 23.27 12.95
CA GLU A 95 -3.34 22.77 14.26
C GLU A 95 -4.54 22.55 15.20
N SER A 96 -5.65 23.25 14.95
CA SER A 96 -6.91 23.01 15.65
C SER A 96 -7.42 21.58 15.49
N LEU A 97 -7.06 20.90 14.38
CA LEU A 97 -7.39 19.49 14.13
C LEU A 97 -6.69 18.56 15.12
N LEU A 98 -5.42 18.86 15.42
CA LEU A 98 -4.67 18.07 16.40
C LEU A 98 -5.27 18.24 17.80
N LYS A 99 -5.63 19.49 18.15
CA LYS A 99 -6.31 19.79 19.42
C LYS A 99 -7.67 19.08 19.50
N ALA A 100 -8.47 19.14 18.44
CA ALA A 100 -9.77 18.46 18.41
C ALA A 100 -9.61 16.94 18.54
N PHE A 101 -8.59 16.36 17.92
CA PHE A 101 -8.31 14.93 18.08
C PHE A 101 -7.87 14.59 19.51
N THR A 102 -7.04 15.42 20.13
CA THR A 102 -6.61 15.26 21.53
C THR A 102 -7.78 15.29 22.50
N GLU A 103 -8.75 16.15 22.27
CA GLU A 103 -9.98 16.22 23.06
C GLU A 103 -10.83 14.95 22.92
N PHE A 104 -10.82 14.34 21.73
CA PHE A 104 -11.53 13.09 21.45
C PHE A 104 -10.84 11.85 22.06
N TYR A 105 -9.48 11.86 22.13
CA TYR A 105 -8.65 10.76 22.68
C TYR A 105 -7.73 11.20 23.83
N PRO A 106 -8.27 11.77 24.93
CA PRO A 106 -7.43 12.46 25.93
C PRO A 106 -6.49 11.56 26.72
N ARG A 107 -6.71 10.24 26.74
CA ARG A 107 -5.95 9.28 27.57
C ARG A 107 -4.96 8.42 26.82
N ALA A 108 -5.02 8.43 25.51
CA ALA A 108 -4.28 7.48 24.68
C ALA A 108 -3.10 8.14 23.93
N MET A 109 -2.91 9.43 24.07
CA MET A 109 -2.03 10.18 23.18
C MET A 109 -1.13 11.13 23.96
N ASN A 110 0.16 11.16 23.61
CA ASN A 110 1.11 12.15 24.03
C ASN A 110 1.65 12.88 22.79
N ILE A 111 1.70 14.19 22.82
CA ILE A 111 2.22 15.04 21.75
C ILE A 111 3.41 15.80 22.28
N ARG A 112 4.55 15.68 21.59
CA ARG A 112 5.77 16.42 21.94
C ARG A 112 6.45 16.98 20.71
N GLU A 113 7.08 18.10 20.86
CA GLU A 113 7.99 18.65 19.86
C GLU A 113 9.26 17.80 19.82
N VAL A 114 9.77 17.56 18.61
CA VAL A 114 10.99 16.76 18.40
C VAL A 114 11.90 17.48 17.42
N SER A 115 13.20 17.25 17.55
CA SER A 115 14.16 17.64 16.51
C SER A 115 14.23 16.56 15.45
N ASP A 116 14.52 16.92 14.19
CA ASP A 116 14.66 15.95 13.10
C ASP A 116 15.74 14.89 13.38
N SER A 117 16.77 15.23 14.15
CA SER A 117 17.83 14.30 14.57
C SER A 117 17.41 13.32 15.67
N ALA A 118 16.40 13.64 16.47
CA ALA A 118 15.95 12.80 17.57
C ALA A 118 15.01 11.67 17.11
N VAL A 119 14.39 11.82 15.95
CA VAL A 119 13.39 10.85 15.44
C VAL A 119 14.02 9.52 15.01
N SER A 120 15.28 9.53 14.60
CA SER A 120 15.99 8.31 14.15
C SER A 120 16.24 7.28 15.26
N ASP A 121 16.26 7.74 16.52
CA ASP A 121 16.61 6.92 17.67
C ASP A 121 15.39 6.42 18.46
N GLU A 122 14.18 6.79 18.03
CA GLU A 122 12.98 6.42 18.76
C GLU A 122 12.39 5.09 18.26
N HIS A 123 12.19 4.17 19.19
CA HIS A 123 11.57 2.88 18.97
C HIS A 123 10.07 2.87 19.30
N GLU A 124 9.47 4.03 19.46
CA GLU A 124 8.06 4.15 19.84
C GLU A 124 7.15 4.19 18.62
N TYR A 125 6.04 3.50 18.72
CA TYR A 125 4.93 3.65 17.77
C TYR A 125 4.39 5.07 17.81
N GLY A 126 4.30 5.71 16.66
CA GLY A 126 3.80 7.06 16.62
C GLY A 126 3.56 7.60 15.22
N ILE A 127 3.13 8.83 15.18
CA ILE A 127 2.98 9.61 13.95
C ILE A 127 3.86 10.84 14.08
N LEU A 128 4.78 11.00 13.14
CA LEU A 128 5.59 12.19 13.02
C LEU A 128 4.90 13.17 12.08
N LEU A 129 4.56 14.34 12.59
CA LEU A 129 4.01 15.46 11.84
C LEU A 129 5.09 16.47 11.51
N ARG A 130 5.18 16.87 10.24
CA ARG A 130 6.02 17.96 9.76
C ARG A 130 5.18 18.96 8.97
N ALA A 131 5.18 20.19 9.39
CA ALA A 131 4.60 21.32 8.68
C ALA A 131 5.64 22.44 8.57
N ASN A 132 5.49 23.33 7.58
CA ASN A 132 6.45 24.44 7.42
C ASN A 132 6.37 25.46 8.56
N GLU A 133 5.22 25.60 9.16
CA GLU A 133 4.88 26.69 10.09
C GLU A 133 5.13 26.32 11.55
N TYR A 134 5.39 25.04 11.83
CA TYR A 134 5.52 24.52 13.18
C TYR A 134 6.72 23.57 13.30
N PRO A 135 7.34 23.47 14.48
CA PRO A 135 8.36 22.45 14.70
C PRO A 135 7.76 21.04 14.55
N PRO A 136 8.58 20.07 14.13
CA PRO A 136 8.13 18.69 14.01
C PRO A 136 7.53 18.18 15.33
N ARG A 137 6.43 17.44 15.23
CA ARG A 137 5.74 16.89 16.40
C ARG A 137 5.62 15.38 16.28
N LEU A 138 5.93 14.72 17.37
CA LEU A 138 5.71 13.29 17.52
C LEU A 138 4.46 13.06 18.36
N ILE A 139 3.51 12.34 17.78
CA ILE A 139 2.33 11.83 18.45
C ILE A 139 2.60 10.38 18.78
N THR A 140 2.66 10.04 20.07
CA THR A 140 2.77 8.67 20.53
C THR A 140 1.47 8.23 21.20
N PHE A 141 1.18 6.94 21.12
CA PHE A 141 -0.01 6.37 21.73
C PHE A 141 0.39 5.59 22.96
N ALA A 142 -0.25 5.86 24.10
CA ALA A 142 0.10 5.27 25.38
C ALA A 142 0.04 3.74 25.33
N SER A 143 1.14 3.10 25.69
CA SER A 143 1.43 1.67 25.50
C SER A 143 0.79 0.75 26.55
N SER A 144 -0.11 1.22 27.41
CA SER A 144 -0.72 0.34 28.43
C SER A 144 -1.47 -0.87 27.86
N ALA A 145 -1.65 -0.89 26.54
CA ALA A 145 -2.00 -2.10 25.80
C ALA A 145 -1.45 -1.93 24.36
N ALA A 146 -0.33 -2.55 24.05
CA ALA A 146 0.25 -2.61 22.70
C ALA A 146 -0.77 -3.02 21.61
N LYS A 147 -1.85 -3.69 22.01
CA LYS A 147 -2.98 -4.07 21.16
C LYS A 147 -3.88 -2.90 20.72
N HIS A 148 -3.81 -1.75 21.36
CA HIS A 148 -4.69 -0.61 21.07
C HIS A 148 -4.03 0.47 20.19
N VAL A 149 -2.71 0.42 20.02
CA VAL A 149 -1.98 1.39 19.20
C VAL A 149 -2.45 1.37 17.74
N PRO A 150 -2.62 0.21 17.08
CA PRO A 150 -3.17 0.18 15.73
C PRO A 150 -4.58 0.78 15.64
N ILE A 151 -5.43 0.60 16.64
CA ILE A 151 -6.79 1.18 16.66
C ILE A 151 -6.69 2.71 16.74
N ALA A 152 -5.92 3.24 17.67
CA ALA A 152 -5.75 4.70 17.84
C ALA A 152 -5.15 5.34 16.57
N LEU A 153 -4.20 4.66 15.91
CA LEU A 153 -3.66 5.07 14.63
C LEU A 153 -4.75 5.09 13.54
N CYS A 154 -5.54 4.05 13.45
CA CYS A 154 -6.64 3.92 12.51
C CYS A 154 -7.69 5.01 12.71
N ASP A 155 -8.03 5.32 13.95
CA ASP A 155 -8.96 6.37 14.32
C ASP A 155 -8.41 7.76 13.97
N PHE A 156 -7.12 8.01 14.23
CA PHE A 156 -6.46 9.26 13.82
C PHE A 156 -6.49 9.44 12.31
N LEU A 157 -6.09 8.42 11.56
CA LEU A 157 -6.08 8.46 10.10
C LEU A 157 -7.49 8.66 9.53
N SER A 158 -8.50 8.02 10.13
CA SER A 158 -9.89 8.19 9.76
C SER A 158 -10.40 9.60 10.08
N PHE A 159 -9.98 10.15 11.21
CA PHE A 159 -10.32 11.52 11.60
C PHE A 159 -9.72 12.54 10.63
N VAL A 160 -8.43 12.40 10.30
CA VAL A 160 -7.74 13.30 9.37
C VAL A 160 -8.35 13.18 7.96
N SER A 161 -8.57 11.97 7.46
CA SER A 161 -9.09 11.75 6.11
C SER A 161 -10.50 12.30 5.87
N ARG A 162 -11.28 12.51 6.93
CA ARG A 162 -12.61 13.14 6.85
C ARG A 162 -12.58 14.66 6.80
N ARG A 163 -11.47 15.26 7.17
CA ARG A 163 -11.35 16.74 7.32
C ARG A 163 -10.33 17.37 6.39
N CYS A 164 -9.39 16.58 5.93
CA CYS A 164 -8.30 17.04 5.09
C CYS A 164 -8.20 16.20 3.82
N SER A 165 -7.65 16.76 2.77
CA SER A 165 -7.27 16.00 1.60
C SER A 165 -5.98 15.22 1.89
N LEU A 166 -6.04 13.90 1.75
CA LEU A 166 -4.87 13.02 1.90
C LEU A 166 -4.32 12.65 0.53
N ALA A 167 -3.08 13.02 0.26
CA ALA A 167 -2.32 12.55 -0.88
C ALA A 167 -1.21 11.60 -0.40
N GLY A 168 -1.18 10.37 -0.93
CA GLY A 168 -0.14 9.41 -0.57
C GLY A 168 1.26 9.95 -0.82
N CYS A 169 2.14 9.80 0.16
CA CYS A 169 3.55 10.19 0.07
C CYS A 169 4.39 9.00 -0.39
N ARG A 170 5.12 9.16 -1.49
CA ARG A 170 6.14 8.18 -1.89
C ARG A 170 7.41 8.47 -1.10
N PHE A 171 7.87 7.51 -0.34
CA PHE A 171 9.13 7.63 0.41
C PHE A 171 10.37 7.77 -0.48
N SER A 172 10.32 7.34 -1.73
CA SER A 172 11.38 7.59 -2.72
C SER A 172 11.65 9.08 -2.92
N ASP A 173 10.64 9.92 -2.74
CA ASP A 173 10.77 11.36 -2.84
C ASP A 173 11.53 11.95 -1.63
N VAL A 174 11.72 11.14 -0.60
CA VAL A 174 12.40 11.50 0.67
C VAL A 174 13.82 10.93 0.73
N ALA A 175 14.03 9.70 0.25
CA ALA A 175 15.32 9.01 0.28
C ALA A 175 16.39 9.67 -0.62
N GLY A 176 15.97 10.46 -1.61
CA GLY A 176 16.85 11.20 -2.50
C GLY A 176 17.48 12.47 -1.92
N GLY A 177 17.31 12.74 -0.62
CA GLY A 177 17.86 13.96 0.01
C GLY A 177 17.18 15.27 -0.46
N GLY A 178 16.15 15.16 -1.29
CA GLY A 178 15.35 16.30 -1.74
C GLY A 178 14.46 16.80 -0.60
N THR A 179 14.69 18.02 -0.16
CA THR A 179 13.79 18.69 0.76
C THR A 179 12.46 18.92 0.04
N ILE A 180 11.46 18.10 0.34
CA ILE A 180 10.12 18.37 -0.17
C ILE A 180 9.65 19.68 0.45
N ARG A 181 9.48 20.70 -0.41
CA ARG A 181 8.89 21.97 0.04
C ARG A 181 7.40 21.75 0.20
N LEU A 182 6.93 21.78 1.43
CA LEU A 182 5.52 21.85 1.73
C LEU A 182 5.02 23.26 1.39
N SER A 183 3.81 23.36 0.85
CA SER A 183 3.14 24.66 0.71
C SER A 183 2.64 25.13 2.08
N PRO A 184 2.40 26.44 2.27
CA PRO A 184 1.72 26.91 3.48
C PRO A 184 0.38 26.17 3.68
N GLY A 185 0.11 25.72 4.90
CA GLY A 185 -1.07 24.91 5.22
C GLY A 185 -0.95 23.42 4.89
N ASP A 186 0.17 22.98 4.29
CA ASP A 186 0.40 21.55 4.05
C ASP A 186 1.18 20.93 5.23
N CYS A 187 0.83 19.71 5.56
CA CYS A 187 1.52 18.88 6.53
C CYS A 187 1.90 17.55 5.92
N ARG A 188 3.05 17.04 6.30
CA ARG A 188 3.46 15.67 6.04
C ARG A 188 3.39 14.88 7.33
N PHE A 189 2.78 13.71 7.31
CA PHE A 189 2.92 12.78 8.42
C PHE A 189 3.52 11.45 7.97
N GLU A 190 4.25 10.84 8.87
CA GLU A 190 4.85 9.52 8.74
C GLU A 190 4.43 8.68 9.93
N VAL A 191 4.00 7.45 9.66
CA VAL A 191 3.73 6.48 10.72
C VAL A 191 5.04 5.75 11.02
N LEU A 192 5.46 5.81 12.27
CA LEU A 192 6.69 5.19 12.73
C LEU A 192 6.43 3.76 13.21
N HIS A 193 7.35 2.85 12.89
CA HIS A 193 7.39 1.46 13.40
C HIS A 193 6.15 0.60 13.14
N LEU A 194 5.44 0.86 12.03
CA LEU A 194 4.33 -0.01 11.60
C LEU A 194 4.85 -1.42 11.28
N GLN A 195 4.28 -2.44 11.93
CA GLN A 195 4.69 -3.82 11.79
C GLN A 195 3.69 -4.65 10.98
N ALA A 196 4.12 -5.80 10.48
CA ALA A 196 3.23 -6.73 9.76
C ALA A 196 2.02 -7.18 10.63
N ASP A 197 2.23 -7.32 11.93
CA ASP A 197 1.17 -7.68 12.88
C ASP A 197 0.10 -6.60 13.01
N ASP A 198 0.45 -5.33 12.84
CA ASP A 198 -0.49 -4.21 12.84
C ASP A 198 -1.40 -4.27 11.61
N LEU A 199 -0.84 -4.67 10.46
CA LEU A 199 -1.63 -4.90 9.25
C LEU A 199 -2.61 -6.06 9.42
N ALA A 200 -2.15 -7.18 9.98
CA ALA A 200 -3.00 -8.32 10.26
C ALA A 200 -4.10 -7.98 11.28
N PHE A 201 -3.78 -7.13 12.26
CA PHE A 201 -4.76 -6.61 13.20
C PHE A 201 -5.81 -5.73 12.50
N ALA A 202 -5.39 -4.78 11.69
CA ALA A 202 -6.29 -3.90 10.93
C ALA A 202 -7.28 -4.70 10.08
N ILE A 203 -6.81 -5.74 9.39
CA ILE A 203 -7.66 -6.62 8.57
C ILE A 203 -8.67 -7.37 9.42
N ARG A 204 -8.27 -7.91 10.57
CA ARG A 204 -9.19 -8.64 11.48
C ARG A 204 -10.30 -7.76 12.04
N HIS A 205 -10.09 -6.44 12.05
CA HIS A 205 -11.05 -5.44 12.49
C HIS A 205 -11.72 -4.67 11.33
N ASP A 206 -11.67 -5.22 10.10
CA ASP A 206 -12.24 -4.62 8.88
C ASP A 206 -11.77 -3.18 8.62
N PHE A 207 -10.62 -2.80 9.17
CA PHE A 207 -10.04 -1.50 8.94
C PHE A 207 -9.26 -1.48 7.63
N ARG A 208 -9.45 -0.39 6.86
CA ARG A 208 -8.68 -0.13 5.64
C ARG A 208 -7.96 1.19 5.76
N PHE A 209 -6.66 1.15 5.55
CA PHE A 209 -5.86 2.37 5.47
C PHE A 209 -6.28 3.22 4.27
N PRO A 210 -6.15 4.56 4.34
CA PRO A 210 -6.36 5.43 3.19
C PRO A 210 -5.53 5.00 1.97
N ALA A 211 -6.06 5.27 0.78
CA ALA A 211 -5.39 4.92 -0.47
C ALA A 211 -4.01 5.58 -0.59
N GLY A 212 -3.00 4.77 -0.86
CA GLY A 212 -1.62 5.23 -1.05
C GLY A 212 -0.87 5.58 0.24
N LEU A 213 -1.45 5.30 1.42
CA LEU A 213 -0.78 5.54 2.69
C LEU A 213 0.36 4.55 2.95
N LEU A 214 0.13 3.27 2.66
CA LEU A 214 1.11 2.21 2.91
C LEU A 214 2.07 2.06 1.75
N TRP A 215 3.33 1.87 2.08
CA TRP A 215 4.41 1.62 1.16
C TRP A 215 5.25 0.43 1.62
N PHE A 216 5.49 -0.49 0.69
CA PHE A 216 6.32 -1.67 0.93
C PHE A 216 7.63 -1.50 0.17
N GLU A 217 8.75 -1.46 0.89
CA GLU A 217 10.09 -1.33 0.30
C GLU A 217 10.65 -2.68 -0.18
N ASN A 218 11.64 -2.59 -1.04
CA ASN A 218 12.42 -3.75 -1.51
C ASN A 218 11.59 -4.87 -2.17
N ILE A 219 10.53 -4.50 -2.87
CA ILE A 219 9.74 -5.44 -3.65
C ILE A 219 10.22 -5.43 -5.10
N ASP A 220 10.87 -6.51 -5.53
CA ASP A 220 11.16 -6.73 -6.95
C ASP A 220 9.85 -6.91 -7.71
N ARG A 221 9.53 -6.00 -8.61
CA ARG A 221 8.25 -5.98 -9.33
C ARG A 221 8.37 -6.57 -10.72
N VAL A 222 7.46 -7.43 -11.09
CA VAL A 222 7.25 -7.83 -12.48
C VAL A 222 6.19 -6.93 -13.10
N LEU A 223 6.53 -6.30 -14.21
CA LEU A 223 5.62 -5.43 -14.95
C LEU A 223 5.46 -5.94 -16.38
N GLY A 224 4.33 -5.61 -17.00
CA GLY A 224 4.09 -5.87 -18.42
C GLY A 224 3.75 -7.32 -18.77
N ILE A 225 3.21 -8.12 -17.83
CA ILE A 225 2.79 -9.49 -18.15
C ILE A 225 1.67 -9.55 -19.18
N ASN A 226 0.80 -8.53 -19.23
CA ASN A 226 -0.36 -8.43 -20.13
C ASN A 226 -1.15 -9.73 -20.24
N TYR A 227 -1.58 -10.26 -19.09
CA TYR A 227 -2.30 -11.52 -19.02
C TYR A 227 -3.72 -11.37 -19.58
N PRO A 228 -4.15 -12.19 -20.57
CA PRO A 228 -5.44 -12.02 -21.25
C PRO A 228 -6.64 -12.27 -20.31
N VAL A 229 -7.58 -11.33 -20.26
CA VAL A 229 -8.81 -11.42 -19.46
C VAL A 229 -9.64 -12.64 -19.82
N ARG A 230 -9.71 -13.01 -21.10
CA ARG A 230 -10.44 -14.21 -21.56
C ARG A 230 -9.98 -15.46 -20.81
N VAL A 231 -8.67 -15.66 -20.66
CA VAL A 231 -8.10 -16.84 -19.98
C VAL A 231 -8.46 -16.84 -18.49
N LEU A 232 -8.52 -15.66 -17.85
CA LEU A 232 -8.95 -15.55 -16.45
C LEU A 232 -10.40 -16.03 -16.25
N ASN A 233 -11.28 -15.74 -17.21
CA ASN A 233 -12.70 -16.04 -17.13
C ASN A 233 -13.08 -17.42 -17.70
N GLU A 234 -12.19 -18.09 -18.45
CA GLU A 234 -12.42 -19.43 -18.95
C GLU A 234 -12.71 -20.43 -17.82
N ASN A 235 -13.58 -21.39 -18.09
CA ASN A 235 -13.92 -22.45 -17.12
C ASN A 235 -12.93 -23.62 -17.22
N VAL A 236 -11.64 -23.31 -17.01
CA VAL A 236 -10.55 -24.29 -16.96
C VAL A 236 -9.93 -24.31 -15.57
N PRO A 237 -9.25 -25.40 -15.18
CA PRO A 237 -8.56 -25.49 -13.90
C PRO A 237 -7.57 -24.35 -13.69
N VAL A 238 -7.37 -23.94 -12.43
CA VAL A 238 -6.39 -22.88 -12.07
C VAL A 238 -4.98 -23.26 -12.55
N ARG A 239 -4.63 -24.53 -12.43
CA ARG A 239 -3.33 -25.05 -12.89
C ARG A 239 -3.05 -24.74 -14.37
N ASP A 240 -4.07 -24.84 -15.23
CA ASP A 240 -3.90 -24.56 -16.66
C ASP A 240 -3.68 -23.06 -16.91
N LYS A 241 -4.36 -22.21 -16.13
CA LYS A 241 -4.12 -20.75 -16.14
C LYS A 241 -2.71 -20.40 -15.68
N GLU A 242 -2.22 -21.07 -14.64
CA GLU A 242 -0.85 -20.89 -14.15
C GLU A 242 0.18 -21.38 -15.17
N GLN A 243 -0.06 -22.52 -15.79
CA GLN A 243 0.78 -23.00 -16.87
C GLN A 243 0.88 -21.97 -18.00
N PHE A 244 -0.26 -21.45 -18.45
CA PHE A 244 -0.28 -20.39 -19.46
C PHE A 244 0.51 -19.14 -19.03
N LEU A 245 0.40 -18.73 -17.75
CA LEU A 245 1.18 -17.61 -17.21
C LEU A 245 2.69 -17.88 -17.32
N HIS A 246 3.12 -19.08 -16.93
CA HIS A 246 4.52 -19.47 -17.00
C HIS A 246 5.04 -19.55 -18.44
N GLU A 247 4.26 -20.08 -19.35
CA GLU A 247 4.59 -20.15 -20.79
C GLU A 247 4.73 -18.75 -21.38
N LEU A 248 3.79 -17.83 -21.07
CA LEU A 248 3.82 -16.44 -21.49
C LEU A 248 5.10 -15.72 -21.03
N ILE A 249 5.49 -15.92 -19.78
CA ILE A 249 6.71 -15.32 -19.21
C ILE A 249 7.96 -15.93 -19.85
N ASN A 250 8.04 -17.26 -19.95
CA ASN A 250 9.17 -17.95 -20.56
C ASN A 250 9.37 -17.53 -22.01
N LEU A 251 8.29 -17.37 -22.77
CA LEU A 251 8.36 -16.89 -24.15
C LEU A 251 9.02 -15.49 -24.22
N ARG A 252 8.63 -14.58 -23.34
CA ARG A 252 9.18 -13.22 -23.32
C ARG A 252 10.65 -13.18 -22.87
N LEU A 253 11.00 -14.00 -21.89
CA LEU A 253 12.39 -14.14 -21.46
C LEU A 253 13.27 -14.72 -22.58
N ALA A 254 12.77 -15.72 -23.30
CA ALA A 254 13.48 -16.36 -24.41
C ALA A 254 13.63 -15.44 -25.63
N SER A 255 12.66 -14.56 -25.88
CA SER A 255 12.70 -13.61 -27.02
C SER A 255 13.53 -12.37 -26.76
N GLY A 256 14.15 -12.23 -25.59
CA GLY A 256 14.92 -11.02 -25.21
C GLY A 256 14.07 -9.78 -24.92
N HIS A 257 12.74 -9.95 -24.84
CA HIS A 257 11.80 -8.87 -24.52
C HIS A 257 11.65 -8.68 -22.99
N SER A 258 12.74 -8.79 -22.26
CA SER A 258 12.76 -8.60 -20.82
C SER A 258 13.96 -7.75 -20.41
N GLU A 259 13.75 -6.83 -19.52
CA GLU A 259 14.77 -5.95 -18.95
C GLU A 259 14.67 -5.96 -17.43
N TYR A 260 15.80 -6.08 -16.76
CA TYR A 260 15.90 -5.84 -15.33
C TYR A 260 16.40 -4.42 -15.10
N ILE A 261 15.54 -3.61 -14.48
CA ILE A 261 15.87 -2.23 -14.12
C ILE A 261 16.41 -2.24 -12.68
N ALA A 262 17.58 -1.66 -12.49
CA ALA A 262 18.17 -1.51 -11.17
C ALA A 262 17.19 -0.84 -10.20
N GLY A 263 16.98 -1.47 -9.03
CA GLY A 263 15.95 -1.06 -8.08
C GLY A 263 14.78 -2.04 -7.97
N GLY A 264 14.89 -3.23 -8.59
CA GLY A 264 13.96 -4.33 -8.36
C GLY A 264 12.78 -4.41 -9.34
N VAL A 265 12.94 -3.94 -10.59
CA VAL A 265 11.86 -4.02 -11.58
C VAL A 265 12.25 -4.93 -12.74
N TYR A 266 11.46 -5.98 -12.98
CA TYR A 266 11.50 -6.80 -14.19
C TYR A 266 10.43 -6.30 -15.16
N LEU A 267 10.86 -5.65 -16.24
CA LEU A 267 9.97 -5.17 -17.28
C LEU A 267 9.91 -6.20 -18.40
N LEU A 268 8.70 -6.69 -18.69
CA LEU A 268 8.42 -7.54 -19.84
C LEU A 268 7.85 -6.67 -20.96
N ASN A 269 8.67 -6.42 -21.97
CA ASN A 269 8.28 -5.62 -23.13
C ASN A 269 7.59 -6.49 -24.19
N TYR A 270 6.87 -5.83 -25.13
CA TYR A 270 6.31 -6.48 -26.32
C TYR A 270 7.35 -6.66 -27.39
#